data_42c357ccdeae754f3ab8762dde8bfdbf
#
_entry.id   42c357ccdeae754f3ab8762dde8bfdbf
#
_cell.length_a   1.000
_cell.length_b   1.000
_cell.length_c   1.000
_cell.angle_alpha   90.00
_cell.angle_beta   90.00
_cell.angle_gamma   90.00
#
_symmetry.space_group_name_H-M   'P 1'
#
loop_
_entity.id
_entity.type
_entity.pdbx_description
1 polymer ?
#
loop_
_entity_poly.entity_id
_entity_poly.type
_entity_poly.pdbx_seq_one_letter_code
_entity_poly.pdbx_strand_id
1 'polypeptide(L)'
;MREAARELAPRLAIHHGCWWAKQLFAPVAKRILVISPHPDDESIGCGGLLLSHVGYSEIRIVTVYNGDGGGSLADEPWRDDPEYRARLAEVRSNEINEAATMLQASGVVGLGVSDCVGIPGVKETAALKRILEDFAPEIVLLPWFLDNHPHHKLTNQMFVVAANGLDLMVLAYEIWGLLALVNAFIDISDVMDRKRAMIALHASQTRTIDYGRYAESLARTRAFHYPVRDNRSGAVEAYLTLPCADYCDLVRLMMASE
;
A
#
# COMPACT_ATOMS: atom_id res chain seq x y z
N MET A 1 -11.33 7.54 24.91
CA MET A 1 -11.98 6.91 23.74
C MET A 1 -13.25 7.61 23.24
N ARG A 2 -14.30 7.79 24.06
CA ARG A 2 -15.56 8.42 23.59
C ARG A 2 -15.40 9.89 23.17
N GLU A 3 -14.51 10.63 23.80
CA GLU A 3 -14.27 12.05 23.53
C GLU A 3 -13.43 12.24 22.26
N ALA A 4 -12.34 11.49 22.08
CA ALA A 4 -11.55 11.47 20.87
C ALA A 4 -12.32 10.97 19.63
N ALA A 5 -13.20 9.97 19.81
CA ALA A 5 -14.11 9.54 18.75
C ALA A 5 -15.13 10.62 18.37
N ARG A 6 -15.55 11.47 19.32
CA ARG A 6 -16.44 12.62 19.04
C ARG A 6 -15.73 13.75 18.31
N GLU A 7 -14.42 13.94 18.55
CA GLU A 7 -13.63 14.94 17.83
C GLU A 7 -13.24 14.49 16.42
N LEU A 8 -13.00 13.19 16.23
CA LEU A 8 -12.69 12.62 14.91
C LEU A 8 -13.91 12.40 14.03
N ALA A 9 -15.08 12.13 14.63
CA ALA A 9 -16.32 11.93 13.88
C ALA A 9 -16.65 13.10 12.93
N PRO A 10 -16.49 14.38 13.27
CA PRO A 10 -16.67 15.48 12.31
C PRO A 10 -15.58 15.54 11.23
N ARG A 11 -14.37 15.09 11.51
CA ARG A 11 -13.24 15.05 10.53
C ARG A 11 -13.37 13.87 9.58
N LEU A 12 -13.93 12.77 10.06
CA LEU A 12 -14.42 11.64 9.26
C LEU A 12 -15.80 11.91 8.66
N ALA A 13 -16.48 13.00 9.08
CA ALA A 13 -17.78 13.35 8.58
C ALA A 13 -17.68 13.65 7.09
N ILE A 14 -17.90 12.66 6.39
CA ILE A 14 -18.70 12.62 5.20
C ILE A 14 -19.69 13.74 5.31
N HIS A 15 -19.46 14.80 4.55
CA HIS A 15 -20.39 15.94 4.47
C HIS A 15 -21.81 15.39 4.33
N HIS A 16 -22.68 15.76 5.22
CA HIS A 16 -24.09 15.38 5.23
C HIS A 16 -24.66 15.51 3.83
N GLY A 17 -24.95 14.39 3.18
CA GLY A 17 -25.68 14.36 1.92
C GLY A 17 -25.25 13.33 0.89
N CYS A 18 -24.03 12.82 0.93
CA CYS A 18 -23.58 11.82 -0.04
C CYS A 18 -22.80 10.70 0.64
N TRP A 19 -23.39 9.58 0.78
CA TRP A 19 -22.77 8.29 1.18
C TRP A 19 -21.87 7.70 0.06
N TRP A 20 -21.35 8.54 -0.82
CA TRP A 20 -20.67 8.12 -2.03
C TRP A 20 -19.18 8.43 -1.91
N ALA A 21 -18.36 7.39 -1.97
CA ALA A 21 -16.94 7.56 -2.14
C ALA A 21 -16.66 8.37 -3.42
N LYS A 22 -15.66 9.27 -3.35
CA LYS A 22 -15.28 10.11 -4.48
C LYS A 22 -14.50 9.28 -5.51
N GLN A 23 -14.91 9.33 -6.77
CA GLN A 23 -14.10 8.80 -7.85
C GLN A 23 -12.87 9.68 -8.07
N LEU A 24 -11.70 9.05 -8.06
CA LEU A 24 -10.43 9.67 -8.41
C LEU A 24 -10.17 9.47 -9.90
N PHE A 25 -9.55 10.47 -10.53
CA PHE A 25 -9.14 10.42 -11.92
C PHE A 25 -7.64 10.70 -11.99
N ALA A 26 -6.89 9.85 -12.71
CA ALA A 26 -5.46 10.09 -12.90
C ALA A 26 -5.21 11.29 -13.83
N PRO A 27 -4.17 12.13 -13.59
CA PRO A 27 -3.27 12.05 -12.44
C PRO A 27 -3.85 12.72 -11.17
N VAL A 28 -3.75 12.06 -10.01
CA VAL A 28 -4.21 12.61 -8.72
C VAL A 28 -3.13 13.44 -8.02
N ALA A 29 -1.85 13.25 -8.37
CA ALA A 29 -0.69 13.95 -7.81
C ALA A 29 0.50 13.90 -8.78
N LYS A 30 1.46 14.83 -8.60
CA LYS A 30 2.73 14.83 -9.35
C LYS A 30 3.78 13.93 -8.72
N ARG A 31 3.81 13.85 -7.40
CA ARG A 31 4.75 12.99 -6.64
C ARG A 31 3.98 12.06 -5.73
N ILE A 32 4.17 10.77 -5.96
CA ILE A 32 3.51 9.68 -5.23
C ILE A 32 4.60 8.82 -4.57
N LEU A 33 4.54 8.70 -3.24
CA LEU A 33 5.36 7.75 -2.49
C LEU A 33 4.51 6.55 -2.10
N VAL A 34 4.99 5.35 -2.40
CA VAL A 34 4.37 4.12 -1.91
C VAL A 34 5.21 3.58 -0.77
N ILE A 35 4.59 3.33 0.37
CA ILE A 35 5.19 2.58 1.47
C ILE A 35 4.61 1.17 1.41
N SER A 36 5.43 0.25 0.92
CA SER A 36 5.11 -1.16 0.76
C SER A 36 5.73 -1.91 1.94
N PRO A 37 4.96 -2.50 2.85
CA PRO A 37 5.53 -3.31 3.91
C PRO A 37 6.48 -4.38 3.37
N HIS A 38 6.05 -5.17 2.41
CA HIS A 38 6.86 -6.18 1.73
C HIS A 38 6.99 -5.88 0.24
N PRO A 39 8.02 -6.44 -0.43
CA PRO A 39 8.11 -6.37 -1.90
C PRO A 39 7.01 -7.21 -2.56
N ASP A 40 5.88 -6.62 -2.92
CA ASP A 40 4.69 -7.09 -3.63
C ASP A 40 3.42 -6.32 -3.23
N ASP A 41 3.37 -5.76 -2.03
CA ASP A 41 2.19 -5.07 -1.49
C ASP A 41 1.76 -3.87 -2.35
N GLU A 42 2.73 -3.15 -2.96
CA GLU A 42 2.45 -2.04 -3.89
C GLU A 42 1.73 -2.51 -5.14
N SER A 43 2.11 -3.68 -5.65
CA SER A 43 1.53 -4.28 -6.84
C SER A 43 0.11 -4.80 -6.56
N ILE A 44 -0.07 -5.47 -5.42
CA ILE A 44 -1.34 -6.08 -5.02
C ILE A 44 -2.34 -5.00 -4.60
N GLY A 45 -1.95 -4.08 -3.71
CA GLY A 45 -2.85 -3.14 -3.06
C GLY A 45 -3.21 -1.93 -3.92
N CYS A 46 -2.23 -1.31 -4.61
CA CYS A 46 -2.44 -0.05 -5.33
C CYS A 46 -1.85 -0.03 -6.75
N GLY A 47 -1.50 -1.19 -7.30
CA GLY A 47 -0.87 -1.30 -8.62
C GLY A 47 -1.67 -0.72 -9.76
N GLY A 48 -3.00 -0.75 -9.70
CA GLY A 48 -3.87 -0.17 -10.71
C GLY A 48 -3.81 1.35 -10.71
N LEU A 49 -3.86 1.99 -9.53
CA LEU A 49 -3.65 3.42 -9.38
C LEU A 49 -2.27 3.81 -9.92
N LEU A 50 -1.22 3.12 -9.51
CA LEU A 50 0.15 3.42 -9.95
C LEU A 50 0.30 3.31 -11.46
N LEU A 51 -0.22 2.25 -12.08
CA LEU A 51 -0.20 2.06 -13.53
C LEU A 51 -0.95 3.16 -14.29
N SER A 52 -2.01 3.70 -13.71
CA SER A 52 -2.76 4.82 -14.29
C SER A 52 -1.99 6.15 -14.22
N HIS A 53 -0.91 6.21 -13.44
CA HIS A 53 -0.06 7.40 -13.26
C HIS A 53 1.25 7.34 -14.03
N VAL A 54 1.55 6.23 -14.71
CA VAL A 54 2.77 6.08 -15.53
C VAL A 54 2.84 7.19 -16.59
N GLY A 55 3.96 7.91 -16.62
CA GLY A 55 4.18 9.03 -17.51
C GLY A 55 3.57 10.37 -17.06
N TYR A 56 2.83 10.40 -15.95
CA TYR A 56 2.22 11.64 -15.41
C TYR A 56 2.77 12.03 -14.05
N SER A 57 3.18 11.05 -13.24
CA SER A 57 3.63 11.26 -11.87
C SER A 57 5.02 10.67 -11.66
N GLU A 58 5.81 11.34 -10.82
CA GLU A 58 7.01 10.73 -10.26
C GLU A 58 6.60 9.78 -9.14
N ILE A 59 6.87 8.50 -9.33
CA ILE A 59 6.54 7.43 -8.38
C ILE A 59 7.83 6.98 -7.71
N ARG A 60 7.82 6.88 -6.38
CA ARG A 60 8.90 6.28 -5.58
C ARG A 60 8.33 5.22 -4.65
N ILE A 61 9.06 4.13 -4.46
CA ILE A 61 8.66 3.01 -3.63
C ILE A 61 9.63 2.89 -2.46
N VAL A 62 9.09 2.70 -1.26
CA VAL A 62 9.85 2.35 -0.05
C VAL A 62 9.36 1.00 0.44
N THR A 63 10.25 0.01 0.57
CA THR A 63 9.93 -1.24 1.26
C THR A 63 10.45 -1.18 2.69
N VAL A 64 9.64 -1.60 3.64
CA VAL A 64 10.03 -1.64 5.06
C VAL A 64 10.78 -2.94 5.35
N TYR A 65 10.17 -4.05 5.02
CA TYR A 65 10.72 -5.38 5.21
C TYR A 65 11.38 -5.88 3.93
N ASN A 66 12.40 -6.73 4.10
CA ASN A 66 13.19 -7.25 2.97
C ASN A 66 12.58 -8.50 2.32
N GLY A 67 11.50 -9.05 2.89
CA GLY A 67 10.79 -10.19 2.33
C GLY A 67 11.45 -11.55 2.59
N ASP A 68 12.31 -11.67 3.60
CA ASP A 68 13.03 -12.91 3.90
C ASP A 68 12.19 -13.97 4.63
N GLY A 69 10.93 -13.65 4.98
CA GLY A 69 10.07 -14.52 5.82
C GLY A 69 8.93 -15.22 5.08
N GLY A 70 8.74 -15.00 3.80
CA GLY A 70 7.59 -15.58 3.07
C GLY A 70 7.81 -15.80 1.59
N GLY A 71 7.09 -16.79 1.04
CA GLY A 71 7.25 -17.21 -0.34
C GLY A 71 8.23 -18.37 -0.54
N SER A 72 8.69 -18.59 -1.75
CA SER A 72 9.65 -19.66 -2.05
C SER A 72 10.56 -19.34 -3.22
N LEU A 73 11.80 -19.81 -3.14
CA LEU A 73 12.71 -19.85 -4.29
C LEU A 73 12.22 -20.88 -5.33
N ALA A 74 12.69 -20.74 -6.56
CA ALA A 74 12.39 -21.71 -7.61
C ALA A 74 12.88 -23.09 -7.18
N ASP A 75 11.97 -24.09 -7.27
CA ASP A 75 12.28 -25.51 -7.00
C ASP A 75 12.79 -25.83 -5.59
N GLU A 76 12.73 -24.86 -4.67
CA GLU A 76 13.09 -25.04 -3.27
C GLU A 76 11.91 -24.66 -2.33
N PRO A 77 11.51 -25.55 -1.42
CA PRO A 77 10.55 -25.17 -0.38
C PRO A 77 11.18 -24.14 0.55
N TRP A 78 10.35 -23.30 1.17
CA TRP A 78 10.83 -22.35 2.16
C TRP A 78 11.56 -23.05 3.33
N ARG A 79 12.68 -22.49 3.74
CA ARG A 79 13.50 -22.97 4.85
C ARG A 79 13.87 -21.83 5.77
N ASP A 80 13.83 -22.09 7.07
CA ASP A 80 14.27 -21.12 8.08
C ASP A 80 15.77 -21.24 8.37
N ASP A 81 16.58 -20.94 7.34
CA ASP A 81 18.03 -20.81 7.50
C ASP A 81 18.52 -19.46 6.92
N PRO A 82 19.59 -18.89 7.49
CA PRO A 82 20.04 -17.54 7.11
C PRO A 82 20.46 -17.40 5.64
N GLU A 83 21.01 -18.45 5.05
CA GLU A 83 21.44 -18.43 3.64
C GLU A 83 20.23 -18.42 2.70
N TYR A 84 19.24 -19.27 2.97
CA TYR A 84 18.00 -19.29 2.19
C TYR A 84 17.26 -17.94 2.29
N ARG A 85 17.15 -17.40 3.50
CA ARG A 85 16.47 -16.10 3.74
C ARG A 85 17.18 -14.96 3.00
N ALA A 86 18.52 -14.92 3.03
CA ALA A 86 19.29 -13.91 2.30
C ALA A 86 19.06 -13.98 0.78
N ARG A 87 19.07 -15.20 0.21
CA ARG A 87 18.78 -15.40 -1.22
C ARG A 87 17.34 -15.02 -1.57
N LEU A 88 16.37 -15.35 -0.71
CA LEU A 88 14.98 -14.97 -0.92
C LEU A 88 14.81 -13.45 -0.91
N ALA A 89 15.42 -12.76 0.04
CA ALA A 89 15.38 -11.30 0.10
C ALA A 89 16.00 -10.65 -1.16
N GLU A 90 17.10 -11.21 -1.68
CA GLU A 90 17.71 -10.76 -2.93
C GLU A 90 16.75 -10.96 -4.13
N VAL A 91 16.15 -12.15 -4.24
CA VAL A 91 15.15 -12.43 -5.30
C VAL A 91 13.99 -11.44 -5.23
N ARG A 92 13.41 -11.23 -4.05
CA ARG A 92 12.29 -10.29 -3.88
C ARG A 92 12.68 -8.83 -4.15
N SER A 93 13.92 -8.46 -3.83
CA SER A 93 14.47 -7.15 -4.20
C SER A 93 14.55 -6.97 -5.72
N ASN A 94 14.91 -8.01 -6.46
CA ASN A 94 14.93 -7.97 -7.93
C ASN A 94 13.51 -7.90 -8.50
N GLU A 95 12.58 -8.69 -7.98
CA GLU A 95 11.18 -8.71 -8.40
C GLU A 95 10.50 -7.33 -8.26
N ILE A 96 10.68 -6.66 -7.13
CA ILE A 96 10.12 -5.30 -6.95
C ILE A 96 10.80 -4.25 -7.86
N ASN A 97 12.08 -4.40 -8.18
CA ASN A 97 12.74 -3.52 -9.14
C ASN A 97 12.21 -3.72 -10.58
N GLU A 98 11.82 -4.94 -10.95
CA GLU A 98 11.12 -5.21 -12.20
C GLU A 98 9.73 -4.55 -12.22
N ALA A 99 8.96 -4.68 -11.13
CA ALA A 99 7.68 -3.99 -10.98
C ALA A 99 7.83 -2.45 -11.03
N ALA A 100 8.85 -1.91 -10.36
CA ALA A 100 9.17 -0.49 -10.40
C ALA A 100 9.54 0.00 -11.82
N THR A 101 10.22 -0.83 -12.59
CA THR A 101 10.52 -0.55 -14.00
C THR A 101 9.25 -0.45 -14.84
N MET A 102 8.29 -1.35 -14.63
CA MET A 102 6.98 -1.31 -15.28
C MET A 102 6.18 -0.05 -14.94
N LEU A 103 6.37 0.48 -13.73
CA LEU A 103 5.78 1.73 -13.23
C LEU A 103 6.55 2.98 -13.66
N GLN A 104 7.72 2.85 -14.29
CA GLN A 104 8.66 3.96 -14.54
C GLN A 104 8.97 4.72 -13.23
N ALA A 105 9.06 4.01 -12.12
CA ALA A 105 9.33 4.62 -10.83
C ALA A 105 10.74 5.23 -10.78
N SER A 106 10.91 6.33 -10.06
CA SER A 106 12.20 7.03 -9.89
C SER A 106 13.17 6.28 -8.98
N GLY A 107 12.69 5.25 -8.28
CA GLY A 107 13.52 4.34 -7.48
C GLY A 107 12.75 3.53 -6.46
N VAL A 108 13.42 2.48 -5.99
CA VAL A 108 13.01 1.65 -4.84
C VAL A 108 14.03 1.83 -3.73
N VAL A 109 13.59 2.10 -2.51
CA VAL A 109 14.44 2.21 -1.33
C VAL A 109 14.00 1.18 -0.29
N GLY A 110 14.87 0.19 -0.02
CA GLY A 110 14.62 -0.79 1.04
C GLY A 110 15.13 -0.29 2.39
N LEU A 111 14.31 -0.35 3.44
CA LEU A 111 14.74 -0.09 4.82
C LEU A 111 15.42 -1.33 5.44
N GLY A 112 15.20 -2.51 4.88
CA GLY A 112 15.97 -3.73 5.16
C GLY A 112 15.62 -4.41 6.49
N VAL A 113 14.43 -4.19 7.04
CA VAL A 113 13.97 -4.92 8.23
C VAL A 113 13.72 -6.38 7.85
N SER A 114 14.21 -7.34 8.65
CA SER A 114 13.92 -8.76 8.42
C SER A 114 12.48 -9.09 8.83
N ASP A 115 11.76 -9.84 7.98
CA ASP A 115 10.40 -10.31 8.26
C ASP A 115 10.36 -11.24 9.49
N CYS A 116 11.44 -12.01 9.71
CA CYS A 116 11.46 -13.07 10.72
C CYS A 116 11.71 -12.56 12.14
N VAL A 117 12.43 -11.44 12.29
CA VAL A 117 12.91 -10.97 13.60
C VAL A 117 12.81 -9.47 13.78
N GLY A 118 12.37 -8.74 12.76
CA GLY A 118 12.50 -7.30 12.71
C GLY A 118 11.24 -6.54 13.15
N ILE A 119 11.45 -5.58 14.05
CA ILE A 119 10.51 -4.50 14.31
C ILE A 119 11.20 -3.22 13.84
N PRO A 120 10.57 -2.40 12.97
CA PRO A 120 11.17 -1.13 12.54
C PRO A 120 11.51 -0.27 13.75
N GLY A 121 12.78 0.15 13.82
CA GLY A 121 13.29 0.92 14.95
C GLY A 121 13.47 2.40 14.62
N VAL A 122 14.21 3.08 15.50
CA VAL A 122 14.51 4.52 15.38
C VAL A 122 15.27 4.82 14.08
N LYS A 123 16.17 3.93 13.67
CA LYS A 123 16.99 4.09 12.45
C LYS A 123 16.13 4.07 11.19
N GLU A 124 15.25 3.09 11.07
CA GLU A 124 14.35 2.93 9.92
C GLU A 124 13.31 4.05 9.88
N THR A 125 12.78 4.43 11.04
CA THR A 125 11.85 5.57 11.17
C THR A 125 12.51 6.88 10.74
N ALA A 126 13.76 7.14 11.16
CA ALA A 126 14.50 8.32 10.74
C ALA A 126 14.87 8.30 9.25
N ALA A 127 15.12 7.10 8.68
CA ALA A 127 15.34 6.96 7.25
C ALA A 127 14.07 7.27 6.45
N LEU A 128 12.92 6.72 6.87
CA LEU A 128 11.64 7.02 6.25
C LEU A 128 11.30 8.53 6.32
N LYS A 129 11.54 9.16 7.49
CA LYS A 129 11.34 10.60 7.63
C LYS A 129 12.14 11.40 6.62
N ARG A 130 13.43 11.10 6.46
CA ARG A 130 14.30 11.77 5.45
C ARG A 130 13.78 11.56 4.04
N ILE A 131 13.35 10.33 3.69
CA ILE A 131 12.78 10.06 2.37
C ILE A 131 11.53 10.89 2.11
N LEU A 132 10.65 11.03 3.11
CA LEU A 132 9.45 11.86 3.02
C LEU A 132 9.80 13.34 2.85
N GLU A 133 10.76 13.85 3.62
CA GLU A 133 11.20 15.25 3.54
C GLU A 133 11.90 15.56 2.20
N ASP A 134 12.80 14.69 1.73
CA ASP A 134 13.58 14.87 0.50
C ASP A 134 12.72 14.73 -0.76
N PHE A 135 11.83 13.74 -0.78
CA PHE A 135 10.96 13.50 -1.93
C PHE A 135 9.77 14.47 -1.97
N ALA A 136 9.33 14.95 -0.81
CA ALA A 136 8.18 15.83 -0.62
C ALA A 136 6.94 15.34 -1.39
N PRO A 137 6.43 14.12 -1.11
CA PRO A 137 5.28 13.58 -1.83
C PRO A 137 4.02 14.41 -1.56
N GLU A 138 3.16 14.52 -2.57
CA GLU A 138 1.81 15.07 -2.40
C GLU A 138 0.86 14.00 -1.85
N ILE A 139 1.12 12.74 -2.22
CA ILE A 139 0.36 11.58 -1.78
C ILE A 139 1.31 10.49 -1.29
N VAL A 140 0.94 9.89 -0.14
CA VAL A 140 1.54 8.64 0.34
C VAL A 140 0.48 7.53 0.27
N LEU A 141 0.87 6.41 -0.34
CA LEU A 141 0.10 5.16 -0.38
C LEU A 141 0.71 4.18 0.62
N LEU A 142 -0.10 3.58 1.50
CA LEU A 142 0.31 2.51 2.41
C LEU A 142 -0.88 1.60 2.73
N PRO A 143 -0.69 0.38 3.27
CA PRO A 143 -1.81 -0.44 3.70
C PRO A 143 -2.62 0.25 4.78
N TRP A 144 -3.92 0.03 4.83
CA TRP A 144 -4.73 0.61 5.89
C TRP A 144 -4.38 0.01 7.27
N PHE A 145 -4.48 0.81 8.30
CA PHE A 145 -3.93 0.50 9.63
C PHE A 145 -4.62 -0.66 10.37
N LEU A 146 -5.82 -1.08 9.97
CA LEU A 146 -6.52 -2.26 10.51
C LEU A 146 -6.35 -3.49 9.61
N ASP A 147 -5.37 -3.48 8.70
CA ASP A 147 -5.00 -4.69 7.98
C ASP A 147 -4.60 -5.82 8.95
N ASN A 148 -4.91 -7.06 8.60
CA ASN A 148 -4.70 -8.20 9.49
C ASN A 148 -3.22 -8.59 9.65
N HIS A 149 -2.32 -8.11 8.76
CA HIS A 149 -0.91 -8.45 8.82
C HIS A 149 -0.16 -7.61 9.87
N PRO A 150 0.58 -8.22 10.82
CA PRO A 150 1.31 -7.49 11.86
C PRO A 150 2.28 -6.45 11.30
N HIS A 151 3.03 -6.78 10.25
CA HIS A 151 4.00 -5.86 9.63
C HIS A 151 3.32 -4.64 8.99
N HIS A 152 2.08 -4.77 8.48
CA HIS A 152 1.31 -3.65 7.97
C HIS A 152 0.93 -2.68 9.10
N LYS A 153 0.56 -3.21 10.26
CA LYS A 153 0.32 -2.40 11.47
C LYS A 153 1.58 -1.68 11.94
N LEU A 154 2.72 -2.39 12.02
CA LEU A 154 4.02 -1.81 12.41
C LEU A 154 4.49 -0.74 11.41
N THR A 155 4.28 -0.95 10.11
CA THR A 155 4.55 0.04 9.07
C THR A 155 3.73 1.32 9.29
N ASN A 156 2.46 1.18 9.65
CA ASN A 156 1.61 2.32 9.98
C ASN A 156 2.09 3.06 11.23
N GLN A 157 2.49 2.36 12.28
CA GLN A 157 3.06 2.96 13.50
C GLN A 157 4.34 3.75 13.18
N MET A 158 5.24 3.17 12.38
CA MET A 158 6.45 3.84 11.91
C MET A 158 6.12 5.09 11.09
N PHE A 159 5.17 5.00 10.16
CA PHE A 159 4.74 6.13 9.33
C PHE A 159 4.20 7.28 10.19
N VAL A 160 3.36 7.01 11.17
CA VAL A 160 2.81 8.03 12.09
C VAL A 160 3.89 8.85 12.80
N VAL A 161 5.02 8.22 13.13
CA VAL A 161 6.16 8.91 13.75
C VAL A 161 6.95 9.68 12.69
N ALA A 162 7.24 9.05 11.55
CA ALA A 162 8.07 9.63 10.50
C ALA A 162 7.39 10.83 9.80
N ALA A 163 6.07 10.77 9.58
CA ALA A 163 5.30 11.77 8.85
C ALA A 163 4.74 12.90 9.73
N ASN A 164 5.11 12.94 11.02
CA ASN A 164 4.59 13.93 11.94
C ASN A 164 4.90 15.36 11.50
N GLY A 165 3.85 16.17 11.32
CA GLY A 165 3.96 17.58 10.89
C GLY A 165 4.07 17.79 9.37
N LEU A 166 4.00 16.74 8.56
CA LEU A 166 4.02 16.86 7.11
C LEU A 166 2.63 17.17 6.55
N ASP A 167 2.60 18.04 5.53
CA ASP A 167 1.38 18.39 4.78
C ASP A 167 1.32 17.56 3.50
N LEU A 168 0.61 16.46 3.55
CA LEU A 168 0.38 15.53 2.44
C LEU A 168 -0.92 14.78 2.63
N MET A 169 -1.40 14.12 1.57
CA MET A 169 -2.56 13.23 1.63
C MET A 169 -2.11 11.77 1.78
N VAL A 170 -2.83 11.03 2.60
CA VAL A 170 -2.68 9.58 2.73
C VAL A 170 -3.80 8.90 1.96
N LEU A 171 -3.46 7.90 1.15
CA LEU A 171 -4.38 6.95 0.54
C LEU A 171 -4.06 5.55 1.10
N ALA A 172 -4.86 5.08 2.02
CA ALA A 172 -4.71 3.75 2.59
C ALA A 172 -5.40 2.72 1.69
N TYR A 173 -4.66 1.66 1.31
CA TYR A 173 -5.10 0.61 0.40
C TYR A 173 -5.36 -0.72 1.11
N GLU A 174 -6.02 -1.65 0.41
CA GLU A 174 -6.41 -2.97 0.90
C GLU A 174 -5.42 -4.04 0.44
N ILE A 175 -5.09 -4.96 1.36
CA ILE A 175 -4.42 -6.23 1.02
C ILE A 175 -5.11 -7.38 1.75
N TRP A 176 -4.73 -7.68 3.00
CA TRP A 176 -5.29 -8.79 3.78
C TRP A 176 -6.55 -8.41 4.53
N GLY A 177 -6.69 -7.15 4.89
CA GLY A 177 -7.86 -6.59 5.55
C GLY A 177 -8.64 -5.66 4.63
N LEU A 178 -9.93 -5.92 4.46
CA LEU A 178 -10.79 -5.05 3.65
C LEU A 178 -11.06 -3.73 4.37
N LEU A 179 -11.06 -2.63 3.62
CA LEU A 179 -11.46 -1.32 4.13
C LEU A 179 -12.93 -1.33 4.56
N ALA A 180 -13.16 -1.08 5.83
CA ALA A 180 -14.50 -0.85 6.37
C ALA A 180 -15.02 0.54 5.99
N LEU A 181 -14.12 1.50 5.78
CA LEU A 181 -14.43 2.88 5.41
C LEU A 181 -13.74 3.20 4.08
N VAL A 182 -14.50 3.26 3.02
CA VAL A 182 -14.05 3.70 1.69
C VAL A 182 -14.64 5.07 1.41
N ASN A 183 -13.78 6.06 1.15
CA ASN A 183 -14.21 7.41 0.77
C ASN A 183 -13.62 7.87 -0.57
N ALA A 184 -12.77 7.05 -1.18
CA ALA A 184 -12.25 7.28 -2.52
C ALA A 184 -12.09 5.97 -3.29
N PHE A 185 -12.20 6.02 -4.62
CA PHE A 185 -11.97 4.88 -5.50
C PHE A 185 -11.49 5.34 -6.88
N ILE A 186 -10.81 4.46 -7.60
CA ILE A 186 -10.36 4.70 -8.97
C ILE A 186 -10.76 3.53 -9.88
N ASP A 187 -11.21 3.86 -11.11
CA ASP A 187 -11.41 2.87 -12.16
C ASP A 187 -10.06 2.40 -12.69
N ILE A 188 -9.79 1.11 -12.54
CA ILE A 188 -8.57 0.46 -13.03
C ILE A 188 -8.85 -0.53 -14.13
N SER A 189 -10.05 -0.51 -14.71
CA SER A 189 -10.49 -1.50 -15.68
C SER A 189 -9.56 -1.60 -16.89
N ASP A 190 -9.04 -0.48 -17.38
CA ASP A 190 -8.16 -0.43 -18.55
C ASP A 190 -6.72 -0.86 -18.25
N VAL A 191 -6.35 -0.94 -16.97
CA VAL A 191 -5.00 -1.35 -16.53
C VAL A 191 -5.01 -2.66 -15.74
N MET A 192 -6.16 -3.33 -15.58
CA MET A 192 -6.27 -4.52 -14.75
C MET A 192 -5.37 -5.66 -15.24
N ASP A 193 -5.28 -5.88 -16.55
CA ASP A 193 -4.40 -6.93 -17.12
C ASP A 193 -2.92 -6.59 -16.87
N ARG A 194 -2.55 -5.31 -16.96
CA ARG A 194 -1.20 -4.84 -16.60
C ARG A 194 -0.92 -5.00 -15.11
N LYS A 195 -1.91 -4.75 -14.25
CA LYS A 195 -1.80 -5.00 -12.80
C LYS A 195 -1.53 -6.47 -12.51
N ARG A 196 -2.26 -7.37 -13.16
CA ARG A 196 -2.02 -8.82 -13.02
C ARG A 196 -0.62 -9.22 -13.50
N ALA A 197 -0.17 -8.65 -14.62
CA ALA A 197 1.18 -8.89 -15.14
C ALA A 197 2.25 -8.37 -14.15
N MET A 198 2.03 -7.21 -13.52
CA MET A 198 2.93 -6.66 -12.51
C MET A 198 2.99 -7.54 -11.25
N ILE A 199 1.85 -8.01 -10.76
CA ILE A 199 1.79 -8.96 -9.62
C ILE A 199 2.55 -10.25 -9.96
N ALA A 200 2.46 -10.74 -11.19
CA ALA A 200 3.14 -11.96 -11.63
C ALA A 200 4.68 -11.84 -11.65
N LEU A 201 5.24 -10.62 -11.66
CA LEU A 201 6.69 -10.39 -11.51
C LEU A 201 7.21 -10.84 -10.14
N HIS A 202 6.36 -10.83 -9.10
CA HIS A 202 6.69 -11.35 -7.77
C HIS A 202 6.56 -12.89 -7.74
N ALA A 203 7.34 -13.55 -8.60
CA ALA A 203 7.25 -14.99 -8.83
C ALA A 203 7.51 -15.83 -7.57
N SER A 204 8.39 -15.37 -6.67
CA SER A 204 8.65 -16.02 -5.38
C SER A 204 7.41 -16.11 -4.50
N GLN A 205 6.44 -15.21 -4.69
CA GLN A 205 5.21 -15.12 -3.94
C GLN A 205 4.04 -15.81 -4.66
N THR A 206 3.91 -15.55 -5.96
CA THR A 206 2.78 -16.04 -6.77
C THR A 206 2.82 -17.54 -7.06
N ARG A 207 3.94 -18.22 -6.78
CA ARG A 207 4.04 -19.70 -6.85
C ARG A 207 3.11 -20.42 -5.88
N THR A 208 2.90 -19.84 -4.71
CA THR A 208 2.11 -20.47 -3.64
C THR A 208 0.70 -19.92 -3.54
N ILE A 209 0.51 -18.66 -3.92
CA ILE A 209 -0.79 -17.98 -3.84
C ILE A 209 -1.04 -17.20 -5.14
N ASP A 210 -2.21 -17.38 -5.72
CA ASP A 210 -2.63 -16.62 -6.91
C ASP A 210 -3.10 -15.20 -6.52
N TYR A 211 -2.13 -14.34 -6.18
CA TYR A 211 -2.41 -12.95 -5.83
C TYR A 211 -3.03 -12.15 -6.98
N GLY A 212 -2.73 -12.51 -8.24
CA GLY A 212 -3.34 -11.87 -9.40
C GLY A 212 -4.84 -12.09 -9.44
N ARG A 213 -5.28 -13.33 -9.19
CA ARG A 213 -6.71 -13.66 -9.09
C ARG A 213 -7.37 -13.03 -7.88
N TYR A 214 -6.67 -12.99 -6.74
CA TYR A 214 -7.15 -12.32 -5.53
C TYR A 214 -7.42 -10.84 -5.80
N ALA A 215 -6.42 -10.10 -6.32
CA ALA A 215 -6.52 -8.67 -6.59
C ALA A 215 -7.63 -8.37 -7.63
N GLU A 216 -7.76 -9.17 -8.68
CA GLU A 216 -8.83 -9.02 -9.66
C GLU A 216 -10.21 -9.26 -9.04
N SER A 217 -10.37 -10.29 -8.21
CA SER A 217 -11.64 -10.60 -7.55
C SER A 217 -12.08 -9.47 -6.62
N LEU A 218 -11.13 -8.90 -5.87
CA LEU A 218 -11.39 -7.75 -5.00
C LEU A 218 -11.79 -6.53 -5.83
N ALA A 219 -11.03 -6.21 -6.88
CA ALA A 219 -11.31 -5.07 -7.75
C ALA A 219 -12.70 -5.16 -8.42
N ARG A 220 -13.10 -6.35 -8.87
CA ARG A 220 -14.45 -6.59 -9.42
C ARG A 220 -15.54 -6.47 -8.37
N THR A 221 -15.30 -6.94 -7.14
CA THR A 221 -16.20 -6.76 -6.00
C THR A 221 -16.40 -5.27 -5.69
N ARG A 222 -15.31 -4.49 -5.70
CA ARG A 222 -15.37 -3.04 -5.49
C ARG A 222 -16.10 -2.32 -6.62
N ALA A 223 -15.94 -2.74 -7.87
CA ALA A 223 -16.70 -2.21 -9.00
C ALA A 223 -18.21 -2.48 -8.89
N PHE A 224 -18.61 -3.55 -8.20
CA PHE A 224 -20.03 -3.76 -7.90
C PHE A 224 -20.59 -2.72 -6.93
N HIS A 225 -19.81 -2.29 -5.93
CA HIS A 225 -20.21 -1.27 -4.97
C HIS A 225 -20.03 0.15 -5.52
N TYR A 226 -18.99 0.38 -6.33
CA TYR A 226 -18.63 1.68 -6.92
C TYR A 226 -18.66 1.56 -8.44
N PRO A 227 -19.84 1.60 -9.09
CA PRO A 227 -19.95 1.31 -10.50
C PRO A 227 -19.29 2.42 -11.34
N VAL A 228 -18.28 2.01 -12.11
CA VAL A 228 -17.52 2.87 -13.04
C VAL A 228 -17.87 2.61 -14.49
N ARG A 229 -18.50 1.46 -14.78
CA ARG A 229 -18.92 1.03 -16.11
C ARG A 229 -20.31 0.41 -16.09
N ASP A 230 -20.93 0.33 -17.26
CA ASP A 230 -22.23 -0.30 -17.45
C ASP A 230 -22.23 -1.73 -16.89
N ASN A 231 -23.37 -2.14 -16.34
CA ASN A 231 -23.58 -3.46 -15.74
C ASN A 231 -22.60 -3.82 -14.61
N ARG A 232 -21.91 -2.83 -14.00
CA ARG A 232 -20.94 -3.03 -12.93
C ARG A 232 -19.79 -3.97 -13.32
N SER A 233 -19.41 -3.97 -14.60
CA SER A 233 -18.42 -4.89 -15.17
C SER A 233 -16.97 -4.44 -15.01
N GLY A 234 -16.72 -3.29 -14.39
CA GLY A 234 -15.39 -2.71 -14.24
C GLY A 234 -14.51 -3.42 -13.20
N ALA A 235 -13.36 -2.82 -12.97
CA ALA A 235 -12.44 -3.13 -11.89
C ALA A 235 -12.08 -1.83 -11.16
N VAL A 236 -12.12 -1.83 -9.83
CA VAL A 236 -11.96 -0.64 -8.98
C VAL A 236 -10.99 -0.93 -7.86
N GLU A 237 -10.06 -0.04 -7.62
CA GLU A 237 -9.33 0.04 -6.35
C GLU A 237 -10.00 1.05 -5.44
N ALA A 238 -10.14 0.67 -4.16
CA ALA A 238 -10.80 1.46 -3.13
C ALA A 238 -9.80 1.94 -2.08
N TYR A 239 -10.03 3.14 -1.55
CA TYR A 239 -9.11 3.80 -0.63
C TYR A 239 -9.86 4.48 0.52
N LEU A 240 -9.17 4.55 1.67
CA LEU A 240 -9.44 5.56 2.68
C LEU A 240 -8.44 6.71 2.47
N THR A 241 -8.93 7.89 2.09
CA THR A 241 -8.09 9.06 1.89
C THR A 241 -8.33 10.10 2.99
N LEU A 242 -7.24 10.57 3.60
CA LEU A 242 -7.25 11.57 4.67
C LEU A 242 -6.03 12.48 4.55
N PRO A 243 -6.13 13.76 5.02
CA PRO A 243 -4.93 14.53 5.34
C PRO A 243 -4.04 13.77 6.31
N CYS A 244 -2.73 13.91 6.16
CA CYS A 244 -1.75 13.16 6.97
C CYS A 244 -1.98 13.31 8.48
N ALA A 245 -2.27 14.51 8.96
CA ALA A 245 -2.54 14.76 10.36
C ALA A 245 -3.74 13.94 10.88
N ASP A 246 -4.86 13.94 10.12
CA ASP A 246 -6.07 13.22 10.48
C ASP A 246 -5.86 11.69 10.44
N TYR A 247 -5.09 11.21 9.45
CA TYR A 247 -4.72 9.79 9.38
C TYR A 247 -3.88 9.37 10.56
N CYS A 248 -2.86 10.15 10.91
CA CYS A 248 -1.99 9.88 12.06
C CYS A 248 -2.77 9.86 13.39
N ASP A 249 -3.71 10.79 13.56
CA ASP A 249 -4.55 10.83 14.77
C ASP A 249 -5.47 9.61 14.85
N LEU A 250 -6.04 9.19 13.71
CA LEU A 250 -6.87 8.00 13.63
C LEU A 250 -6.07 6.72 13.99
N VAL A 251 -4.87 6.57 13.45
CA VAL A 251 -3.99 5.43 13.76
C VAL A 251 -3.60 5.41 15.24
N ARG A 252 -3.20 6.56 15.82
CA ARG A 252 -2.88 6.65 17.25
C ARG A 252 -4.05 6.25 18.13
N LEU A 253 -5.25 6.72 17.79
CA LEU A 253 -6.47 6.40 18.55
C LEU A 253 -6.78 4.91 18.53
N MET A 254 -6.70 4.30 17.36
CA MET A 254 -7.11 2.90 17.16
C MET A 254 -6.07 1.90 17.70
N MET A 255 -4.77 2.25 17.62
CA MET A 255 -3.69 1.37 18.07
C MET A 255 -3.28 1.57 19.54
N ALA A 256 -3.73 2.65 20.19
CA ALA A 256 -3.53 2.85 21.63
C ALA A 256 -4.44 1.98 22.51
N SER A 257 -5.33 1.22 21.91
CA SER A 257 -6.33 0.39 22.60
C SER A 257 -5.99 -1.12 22.55
N GLU A 258 -4.86 -1.49 21.96
CA GLU A 258 -4.27 -2.84 21.98
C GLU A 258 -3.12 -2.89 23.00
#